data_bef5a568d259a5e9670e60ec9f2dfc42
#
_entry.id   bef5a568d259a5e9670e60ec9f2dfc42
#
_cell.length_a   1.000
_cell.length_b   1.000
_cell.length_c   1.000
_cell.angle_alpha   90.00
_cell.angle_beta   90.00
_cell.angle_gamma   90.00
#
_symmetry.space_group_name_H-M   'P 1'
#
loop_
_entity.id
_entity.type
_entity.pdbx_description
1 polymer ?
#
loop_
_entity_poly.entity_id
_entity_poly.type
_entity_poly.pdbx_seq_one_letter_code
_entity_poly.pdbx_strand_id
1 'polypeptide(L)' 'MTPEKVATMDPIMLMSIVNMKIRDEFGDLYCLVKFYELDQNVLIKRLSEAGFEYLEEAKQFR' A
#
# COMPACT_ATOMS: atom_id res chain seq x y z
N MET A 1 -0.59 -9.39 5.72
CA MET A 1 -0.90 -8.90 4.37
C MET A 1 -0.29 -9.84 3.35
N THR A 2 -1.05 -10.27 2.37
CA THR A 2 -0.59 -11.23 1.36
C THR A 2 -0.85 -10.68 -0.03
N PRO A 3 -0.14 -11.17 -1.07
CA PRO A 3 -0.42 -10.75 -2.44
C PRO A 3 -1.88 -10.99 -2.85
N GLU A 4 -2.49 -12.07 -2.39
CA GLU A 4 -3.89 -12.36 -2.69
C GLU A 4 -4.83 -11.29 -2.10
N LYS A 5 -4.59 -10.88 -0.87
CA LYS A 5 -5.41 -9.84 -0.23
C LYS A 5 -5.22 -8.50 -0.92
N VAL A 6 -4.01 -8.19 -1.35
CA VAL A 6 -3.76 -6.97 -2.11
C VAL A 6 -4.59 -6.97 -3.40
N ALA A 7 -4.69 -8.10 -4.07
CA ALA A 7 -5.40 -8.20 -5.34
C ALA A 7 -6.93 -8.18 -5.19
N THR A 8 -7.46 -8.61 -4.05
CA THR A 8 -8.91 -8.82 -3.88
C THR A 8 -9.57 -7.89 -2.86
N MET A 9 -8.81 -7.27 -1.97
CA MET A 9 -9.34 -6.40 -0.94
C MET A 9 -9.92 -5.11 -1.54
N ASP A 10 -10.98 -4.59 -0.91
CA ASP A 10 -11.51 -3.27 -1.28
C ASP A 10 -10.39 -2.24 -1.24
N PRO A 11 -10.23 -1.43 -2.31
CA PRO A 11 -9.09 -0.49 -2.38
C PRO A 11 -9.08 0.56 -1.27
N ILE A 12 -10.24 0.99 -0.79
CA ILE A 12 -10.29 1.97 0.30
C ILE A 12 -9.76 1.33 1.59
N MET A 13 -10.19 0.11 1.86
CA MET A 13 -9.70 -0.64 3.02
C MET A 13 -8.21 -0.94 2.88
N LEU A 14 -7.79 -1.32 1.68
CA LEU A 14 -6.38 -1.60 1.41
C LEU A 14 -5.52 -0.35 1.66
N MET A 15 -5.95 0.79 1.17
CA MET A 15 -5.25 2.06 1.36
C MET A 15 -5.13 2.39 2.85
N SER A 16 -6.21 2.21 3.61
CA SER A 16 -6.21 2.48 5.05
C SER A 16 -5.23 1.59 5.79
N ILE A 17 -5.21 0.30 5.46
CA ILE A 17 -4.30 -0.65 6.10
C ILE A 17 -2.84 -0.33 5.74
N VAL A 18 -2.58 -0.07 4.47
CA VAL A 18 -1.23 0.25 3.99
C VAL A 18 -0.70 1.51 4.69
N ASN A 19 -1.51 2.57 4.72
CA ASN A 19 -1.09 3.82 5.36
C ASN A 19 -0.82 3.62 6.86
N MET A 20 -1.67 2.86 7.54
CA MET A 20 -1.49 2.57 8.95
C MET A 20 -0.17 1.85 9.20
N LYS A 21 0.12 0.83 8.40
CA LYS A 21 1.34 0.06 8.56
C LYS A 21 2.59 0.85 8.23
N ILE A 22 2.53 1.68 7.20
CA ILE A 22 3.65 2.57 6.88
C ILE A 22 3.94 3.49 8.05
N ARG A 23 2.88 4.14 8.57
CA ARG A 23 3.04 5.08 9.67
C ARG A 23 3.55 4.42 10.95
N ASP A 24 2.99 3.26 11.30
CA ASP A 24 3.22 2.65 12.60
C ASP A 24 4.39 1.67 12.63
N GLU A 25 4.74 1.05 11.51
CA GLU A 25 5.70 -0.05 11.50
C GLU A 25 6.87 0.13 10.53
N PHE A 26 6.63 0.57 9.31
CA PHE A 26 7.64 0.51 8.25
C PHE A 26 8.27 1.83 7.85
N GLY A 27 7.59 2.92 8.04
CA GLY A 27 8.11 4.24 7.70
C GLY A 27 7.96 4.65 6.24
N ASP A 28 7.94 3.69 5.31
CA ASP A 28 7.70 3.96 3.89
C ASP A 28 7.14 2.74 3.17
N LEU A 29 6.73 2.96 1.91
CA LEU A 29 6.12 1.91 1.10
C LEU A 29 7.11 0.80 0.75
N TYR A 30 8.35 1.17 0.44
CA TYR A 30 9.36 0.22 0.04
C TYR A 30 9.60 -0.84 1.12
N CYS A 31 9.74 -0.41 2.36
CA CYS A 31 9.94 -1.34 3.48
C CYS A 31 8.76 -2.28 3.66
N LEU A 32 7.55 -1.74 3.50
CA LEU A 32 6.33 -2.55 3.63
C LEU A 32 6.26 -3.64 2.56
N VAL A 33 6.45 -3.28 1.30
CA VAL A 33 6.34 -4.26 0.21
C VAL A 33 7.44 -5.31 0.31
N LYS A 34 8.62 -4.92 0.76
CA LYS A 34 9.73 -5.84 0.93
C LYS A 34 9.47 -6.84 2.05
N PHE A 35 8.94 -6.37 3.16
CA PHE A 35 8.65 -7.22 4.32
C PHE A 35 7.60 -8.29 3.98
N TYR A 36 6.55 -7.91 3.27
CA TYR A 36 5.46 -8.83 2.92
C TYR A 36 5.67 -9.52 1.58
N GLU A 37 6.78 -9.26 0.92
CA GLU A 37 7.10 -9.82 -0.39
C GLU A 37 6.01 -9.53 -1.42
N LEU A 38 5.55 -8.28 -1.44
CA LEU A 38 4.51 -7.83 -2.37
C LEU A 38 5.15 -7.26 -3.64
N ASP A 39 4.37 -7.28 -4.73
CA ASP A 39 4.75 -6.59 -5.94
C ASP A 39 4.32 -5.12 -5.79
N GLN A 40 5.30 -4.22 -5.70
CA GLN A 40 5.03 -2.80 -5.52
C GLN A 40 4.18 -2.23 -6.65
N ASN A 41 4.42 -2.67 -7.88
CA ASN A 41 3.67 -2.17 -9.03
C ASN A 41 2.21 -2.58 -8.97
N VAL A 42 1.94 -3.80 -8.53
CA VAL A 42 0.56 -4.29 -8.38
C VAL A 42 -0.17 -3.49 -7.30
N LEU A 43 0.49 -3.24 -6.17
CA LEU A 43 -0.11 -2.48 -5.08
C LEU A 43 -0.42 -1.04 -5.53
N ILE A 44 0.54 -0.40 -6.16
CA ILE A 44 0.36 0.98 -6.65
C ILE A 44 -0.76 1.03 -7.67
N LYS A 45 -0.80 0.07 -8.59
CA LYS A 45 -1.84 0.04 -9.62
C LYS A 45 -3.22 -0.13 -9.00
N ARG A 46 -3.37 -1.04 -8.06
CA ARG A 46 -4.66 -1.27 -7.38
C ARG A 46 -5.18 0.01 -6.73
N LEU A 47 -4.31 0.72 -6.04
CA LEU A 47 -4.72 1.95 -5.38
C LEU A 47 -4.89 3.10 -6.35
N SER A 48 -4.10 3.15 -7.41
CA SER A 48 -4.25 4.14 -8.47
C SER A 48 -5.61 4.02 -9.18
N GLU A 49 -6.08 2.81 -9.42
CA GLU A 49 -7.39 2.57 -10.02
C GLU A 49 -8.53 3.11 -9.18
N ALA A 50 -8.32 3.22 -7.88
CA ALA A 50 -9.30 3.79 -6.95
C ALA A 50 -9.08 5.29 -6.70
N GLY A 51 -8.12 5.90 -7.39
CA GLY A 51 -7.85 7.33 -7.27
C GLY A 51 -6.83 7.71 -6.23
N PHE A 52 -6.08 6.75 -5.70
CA PHE A 52 -5.08 7.04 -4.67
C PHE A 52 -3.66 6.98 -5.24
N GLU A 53 -2.82 7.94 -4.85
CA GLU A 53 -1.42 7.98 -5.25
C GLU A 53 -0.53 7.98 -4.02
N TYR A 54 0.64 7.32 -4.14
CA TYR A 54 1.61 7.35 -3.07
C TYR A 54 2.38 8.67 -3.11
N LEU A 55 2.35 9.39 -1.99
CA LEU A 55 3.08 10.64 -1.85
C LEU A 55 4.35 10.39 -1.05
N GLU A 56 5.49 10.44 -1.72
CA GLU A 56 6.78 10.17 -1.12
C GLU A 56 7.07 11.11 0.04
N GLU A 57 6.71 12.37 -0.09
CA GLU A 57 6.93 13.39 0.93
C GLU A 57 6.15 13.12 2.21
N ALA A 58 4.93 12.62 2.05
CA ALA A 58 4.05 12.33 3.17
C ALA A 58 4.15 10.88 3.64
N LYS A 59 4.82 10.04 2.87
CA LYS A 59 4.94 8.61 3.15
C LYS A 59 3.58 7.94 3.32
N GLN A 60 2.65 8.28 2.44
CA GLN A 60 1.31 7.70 2.49
C GLN A 60 0.59 7.85 1.16
N PHE A 61 -0.45 7.06 0.97
CA PHE A 61 -1.35 7.19 -0.18
C PHE A 61 -2.43 8.21 0.11
N ARG A 62 -2.80 8.95 -0.91
CA ARG A 62 -3.90 9.92 -0.83
C ARG A 62 -4.75 9.95 -2.08
#